data_98df2bc80f8b7cef56305739195ad0a5
#
_entry.id   98df2bc80f8b7cef56305739195ad0a5
#
_cell.length_a   1.000
_cell.length_b   1.000
_cell.length_c   1.000
_cell.angle_alpha   90.00
_cell.angle_beta   90.00
_cell.angle_gamma   90.00
#
_symmetry.space_group_name_H-M   'P 1'
#
loop_
_entity.id
_entity.type
_entity.pdbx_description
1 polymer ?
#
loop_
_entity_poly.entity_id
_entity_poly.type
_entity_poly.pdbx_seq_one_letter_code
_entity_poly.pdbx_strand_id
1 'polypeptide(L)'
;MDHDPLRRGAAEFVGTFALIFVGAGSILTIAKALAPALTTAPAVDVYGGLTLVGVALAHGLAIAVMASAVGHISGAHFNPAVTLGFFITRRIAPSLAVVYWSMQFAGAAAAAALLRWFYPEATRRLTNLGAPGLSSGITVWQGVVIEMVLTFFLVWVIFASAADPGGSFKSIAGLAIGLTITMGVLMGGPLTGAALNPARAFGPELLSRHWTDAWVWYVGPFLGGALAALAYEYLYLRPPRPVPVGPPETGVVEPRPGDAAVS
;
A
#
# COMPACT_ATOMS: atom_id res chain seq x y z
N MET A 1 -23.93 0.07 3.96
CA MET A 1 -24.17 -0.93 5.02
C MET A 1 -22.98 -0.84 5.96
N ASP A 2 -23.26 -0.55 7.22
CA ASP A 2 -22.20 -0.45 8.24
C ASP A 2 -21.88 -1.87 8.73
N HIS A 3 -20.80 -2.44 8.23
CA HIS A 3 -20.40 -3.80 8.60
C HIS A 3 -19.77 -3.79 9.99
N ASP A 4 -20.14 -4.77 10.82
CA ASP A 4 -19.55 -5.07 12.13
C ASP A 4 -18.02 -5.12 12.04
N PRO A 5 -17.29 -4.59 13.05
CA PRO A 5 -15.83 -4.63 13.12
C PRO A 5 -15.21 -6.01 12.89
N LEU A 6 -15.86 -7.09 13.34
CA LEU A 6 -15.38 -8.45 13.10
C LEU A 6 -15.40 -8.83 11.62
N ARG A 7 -16.48 -8.50 10.90
CA ARG A 7 -16.58 -8.76 9.44
C ARG A 7 -15.57 -7.96 8.66
N ARG A 8 -15.38 -6.70 9.03
CA ARG A 8 -14.35 -5.84 8.44
C ARG A 8 -12.95 -6.36 8.72
N GLY A 9 -12.67 -6.79 9.96
CA GLY A 9 -11.41 -7.43 10.33
C GLY A 9 -11.15 -8.73 9.57
N ALA A 10 -12.17 -9.57 9.40
CA ALA A 10 -12.06 -10.80 8.61
C ALA A 10 -11.70 -10.52 7.14
N ALA A 11 -12.27 -9.47 6.54
CA ALA A 11 -11.91 -9.04 5.19
C ALA A 11 -10.44 -8.59 5.11
N GLU A 12 -9.96 -7.84 6.10
CA GLU A 12 -8.54 -7.43 6.19
C GLU A 12 -7.60 -8.64 6.35
N PHE A 13 -7.98 -9.62 7.19
CA PHE A 13 -7.23 -10.86 7.34
C PHE A 13 -7.12 -11.60 6.01
N VAL A 14 -8.25 -11.85 5.33
CA VAL A 14 -8.28 -12.63 4.08
C VAL A 14 -7.51 -11.90 2.97
N GLY A 15 -7.67 -10.59 2.84
CA GLY A 15 -6.93 -9.80 1.83
C GLY A 15 -5.43 -9.78 2.07
N THR A 16 -5.00 -9.61 3.32
CA THR A 16 -3.57 -9.66 3.65
C THR A 16 -3.02 -11.08 3.53
N PHE A 17 -3.78 -12.09 3.96
CA PHE A 17 -3.41 -13.49 3.73
C PHE A 17 -3.18 -13.77 2.23
N ALA A 18 -4.10 -13.36 1.37
CA ALA A 18 -3.99 -13.56 -0.07
C ALA A 18 -2.75 -12.85 -0.66
N LEU A 19 -2.46 -11.61 -0.22
CA LEU A 19 -1.27 -10.89 -0.63
C LEU A 19 0.01 -11.69 -0.33
N ILE A 20 0.15 -12.21 0.89
CA ILE A 20 1.36 -12.94 1.28
C ILE A 20 1.40 -14.31 0.60
N PHE A 21 0.28 -15.02 0.61
CA PHE A 21 0.21 -16.36 0.03
C PHE A 21 0.55 -16.37 -1.46
N VAL A 22 0.02 -15.42 -2.22
CA VAL A 22 0.26 -15.30 -3.66
C VAL A 22 1.56 -14.55 -3.94
N GLY A 23 1.78 -13.39 -3.31
CA GLY A 23 2.93 -12.52 -3.58
C GLY A 23 4.24 -13.15 -3.12
N ALA A 24 4.42 -13.42 -1.82
CA ALA A 24 5.62 -14.11 -1.34
C ALA A 24 5.69 -15.54 -1.88
N GLY A 25 4.55 -16.23 -2.01
CA GLY A 25 4.46 -17.55 -2.62
C GLY A 25 5.01 -17.60 -4.05
N SER A 26 4.81 -16.58 -4.86
CA SER A 26 5.36 -16.51 -6.22
C SER A 26 6.89 -16.54 -6.24
N ILE A 27 7.53 -15.88 -5.26
CA ILE A 27 8.99 -15.90 -5.09
C ILE A 27 9.49 -17.34 -4.84
N LEU A 28 8.82 -18.05 -3.93
CA LEU A 28 9.16 -19.44 -3.61
C LEU A 28 8.90 -20.38 -4.81
N THR A 29 7.78 -20.17 -5.51
CA THR A 29 7.42 -20.96 -6.69
C THR A 29 8.48 -20.84 -7.78
N ILE A 30 8.90 -19.61 -8.08
CA ILE A 30 9.92 -19.33 -9.08
C ILE A 30 11.27 -19.93 -8.64
N ALA A 31 11.68 -19.71 -7.40
CA ALA A 31 12.93 -20.28 -6.87
C ALA A 31 12.92 -21.81 -6.93
N LYS A 32 11.79 -22.45 -6.59
CA LYS A 32 11.65 -23.90 -6.69
C LYS A 32 11.71 -24.38 -8.14
N ALA A 33 11.06 -23.68 -9.08
CA ALA A 33 11.07 -24.03 -10.50
C ALA A 33 12.46 -23.89 -11.14
N LEU A 34 13.25 -22.89 -10.71
CA LEU A 34 14.60 -22.63 -11.19
C LEU A 34 15.67 -23.47 -10.47
N ALA A 35 15.36 -24.14 -9.36
CA ALA A 35 16.34 -24.90 -8.57
C ALA A 35 17.19 -25.89 -9.39
N PRO A 36 16.67 -26.64 -10.40
CA PRO A 36 17.51 -27.48 -11.24
C PRO A 36 18.55 -26.70 -12.06
N ALA A 37 18.20 -25.50 -12.54
CA ALA A 37 19.11 -24.65 -13.31
C ALA A 37 20.18 -23.98 -12.42
N LEU A 38 19.88 -23.74 -11.15
CA LEU A 38 20.80 -23.14 -10.19
C LEU A 38 21.97 -24.07 -9.81
N THR A 39 21.85 -25.37 -10.05
CA THR A 39 22.93 -26.35 -9.83
C THR A 39 23.91 -26.40 -10.98
N THR A 40 23.57 -25.89 -12.16
CA THR A 40 24.34 -26.00 -13.40
C THR A 40 24.78 -24.65 -13.99
N ALA A 41 24.26 -23.53 -13.51
CA ALA A 41 24.55 -22.18 -13.98
C ALA A 41 24.94 -21.25 -12.81
N PRO A 42 25.77 -20.20 -13.05
CA PRO A 42 26.03 -19.17 -12.06
C PRO A 42 24.70 -18.51 -11.66
N ALA A 43 24.58 -18.20 -10.38
CA ALA A 43 23.38 -17.75 -9.68
C ALA A 43 22.37 -17.03 -10.59
N VAL A 44 21.26 -17.70 -10.89
CA VAL A 44 20.13 -17.05 -11.56
C VAL A 44 19.48 -16.13 -10.55
N ASP A 45 19.51 -14.83 -10.83
CA ASP A 45 18.83 -13.84 -10.04
C ASP A 45 17.31 -14.10 -10.09
N VAL A 46 16.73 -14.40 -8.93
CA VAL A 46 15.27 -14.65 -8.80
C VAL A 46 14.45 -13.44 -9.26
N TYR A 47 15.05 -12.27 -9.31
CA TYR A 47 14.46 -11.02 -9.77
C TYR A 47 14.87 -10.66 -11.22
N GLY A 48 15.66 -11.48 -11.91
CA GLY A 48 16.08 -11.22 -13.29
C GLY A 48 14.95 -11.35 -14.30
N GLY A 49 14.78 -10.38 -15.17
CA GLY A 49 13.95 -10.45 -16.37
C GLY A 49 12.48 -10.84 -16.11
N LEU A 50 12.03 -11.92 -16.76
CA LEU A 50 10.65 -12.41 -16.67
C LEU A 50 10.21 -12.82 -15.26
N THR A 51 11.14 -13.23 -14.39
CA THR A 51 10.82 -13.60 -13.01
C THR A 51 10.38 -12.39 -12.18
N LEU A 52 11.02 -11.24 -12.38
CA LEU A 52 10.60 -9.98 -11.74
C LEU A 52 9.19 -9.58 -12.17
N VAL A 53 8.87 -9.67 -13.46
CA VAL A 53 7.52 -9.37 -13.97
C VAL A 53 6.49 -10.31 -13.35
N GLY A 54 6.78 -11.59 -13.25
CA GLY A 54 5.91 -12.59 -12.64
C GLY A 54 5.64 -12.29 -11.16
N VAL A 55 6.68 -11.99 -10.38
CA VAL A 55 6.55 -11.61 -8.96
C VAL A 55 5.77 -10.31 -8.80
N ALA A 56 6.05 -9.31 -9.62
CA ALA A 56 5.37 -8.02 -9.59
C ALA A 56 3.87 -8.16 -9.88
N LEU A 57 3.52 -8.92 -10.92
CA LEU A 57 2.13 -9.19 -11.27
C LEU A 57 1.42 -10.00 -10.18
N ALA A 58 2.09 -11.00 -9.58
CA ALA A 58 1.50 -11.81 -8.51
C ALA A 58 1.10 -10.94 -7.30
N HIS A 59 1.97 -10.03 -6.86
CA HIS A 59 1.66 -9.10 -5.77
C HIS A 59 0.52 -8.13 -6.16
N GLY A 60 0.63 -7.51 -7.33
CA GLY A 60 -0.36 -6.54 -7.78
C GLY A 60 -1.73 -7.16 -8.03
N LEU A 61 -1.80 -8.32 -8.69
CA LEU A 61 -3.06 -9.01 -8.95
C LEU A 61 -3.73 -9.52 -7.68
N ALA A 62 -2.95 -10.02 -6.70
CA ALA A 62 -3.51 -10.39 -5.40
C ALA A 62 -4.27 -9.22 -4.76
N ILE A 63 -3.69 -8.03 -4.77
CA ILE A 63 -4.36 -6.84 -4.24
C ILE A 63 -5.51 -6.38 -5.14
N ALA A 64 -5.33 -6.34 -6.46
CA ALA A 64 -6.39 -5.92 -7.38
C ALA A 64 -7.66 -6.76 -7.20
N VAL A 65 -7.51 -8.07 -7.14
CA VAL A 65 -8.62 -9.03 -6.99
C VAL A 65 -9.25 -8.91 -5.60
N MET A 66 -8.43 -8.91 -4.54
CA MET A 66 -8.96 -8.88 -3.18
C MET A 66 -9.59 -7.53 -2.83
N ALA A 67 -9.01 -6.41 -3.28
CA ALA A 67 -9.62 -5.09 -3.09
C ALA A 67 -10.96 -4.98 -3.82
N SER A 68 -11.07 -5.55 -5.02
CA SER A 68 -12.34 -5.61 -5.75
C SER A 68 -13.36 -6.52 -5.07
N ALA A 69 -12.93 -7.63 -4.46
CA ALA A 69 -13.81 -8.60 -3.83
C ALA A 69 -14.37 -8.14 -2.48
N VAL A 70 -13.56 -7.48 -1.64
CA VAL A 70 -13.97 -7.16 -0.25
C VAL A 70 -13.85 -5.67 0.11
N GLY A 71 -13.51 -4.81 -0.86
CA GLY A 71 -13.36 -3.37 -0.64
C GLY A 71 -14.64 -2.72 -0.10
N HIS A 72 -15.80 -3.19 -0.53
CA HIS A 72 -17.10 -2.73 -0.03
C HIS A 72 -17.38 -3.13 1.43
N ILE A 73 -16.60 -4.06 2.01
CA ILE A 73 -16.74 -4.54 3.39
C ILE A 73 -15.84 -3.73 4.33
N SER A 74 -14.52 -3.70 4.05
CA SER A 74 -13.53 -3.10 4.94
C SER A 74 -12.90 -1.82 4.42
N GLY A 75 -13.01 -1.54 3.13
CA GLY A 75 -12.20 -0.55 2.42
C GLY A 75 -10.89 -1.14 1.89
N ALA A 76 -10.62 -2.44 2.11
CA ALA A 76 -9.48 -3.18 1.58
C ALA A 76 -8.13 -2.51 1.84
N HIS A 77 -7.82 -2.22 3.09
CA HIS A 77 -6.53 -1.64 3.43
C HIS A 77 -5.39 -2.66 3.24
N PHE A 78 -5.52 -3.87 3.83
CA PHE A 78 -4.57 -4.98 3.77
C PHE A 78 -3.11 -4.61 4.11
N ASN A 79 -2.91 -3.43 4.69
CA ASN A 79 -1.61 -2.80 4.86
C ASN A 79 -1.63 -1.86 6.08
N PRO A 80 -0.76 -2.06 7.08
CA PRO A 80 -0.67 -1.17 8.23
C PRO A 80 -0.33 0.29 7.89
N ALA A 81 0.46 0.54 6.85
CA ALA A 81 0.80 1.89 6.42
C ALA A 81 -0.40 2.61 5.77
N VAL A 82 -1.23 1.89 5.01
CA VAL A 82 -2.50 2.40 4.50
C VAL A 82 -3.44 2.73 5.67
N THR A 83 -3.61 1.79 6.59
CA THR A 83 -4.46 1.99 7.78
C THR A 83 -3.99 3.20 8.59
N LEU A 84 -2.67 3.41 8.75
CA LEU A 84 -2.11 4.60 9.39
C LEU A 84 -2.54 5.88 8.64
N GLY A 85 -2.46 5.90 7.30
CA GLY A 85 -2.89 7.04 6.49
C GLY A 85 -4.36 7.42 6.75
N PHE A 86 -5.26 6.45 6.76
CA PHE A 86 -6.67 6.66 7.09
C PHE A 86 -6.89 7.06 8.54
N PHE A 87 -6.08 6.56 9.47
CA PHE A 87 -6.15 6.89 10.89
C PHE A 87 -5.75 8.35 11.16
N ILE A 88 -4.62 8.81 10.65
CA ILE A 88 -4.14 10.18 10.89
C ILE A 88 -4.98 11.25 10.19
N THR A 89 -5.65 10.88 9.09
CA THR A 89 -6.63 11.73 8.39
C THR A 89 -8.04 11.61 8.98
N ARG A 90 -8.21 10.88 10.10
CA ARG A 90 -9.49 10.69 10.84
C ARG A 90 -10.59 10.03 10.00
N ARG A 91 -10.22 9.18 9.04
CA ARG A 91 -11.16 8.46 8.16
C ARG A 91 -11.50 7.05 8.66
N ILE A 92 -10.86 6.61 9.74
CA ILE A 92 -11.15 5.36 10.44
C ILE A 92 -11.13 5.61 11.95
N ALA A 93 -12.05 4.95 12.69
CA ALA A 93 -12.07 5.02 14.14
C ALA A 93 -10.83 4.34 14.75
N PRO A 94 -10.25 4.86 15.86
CA PRO A 94 -9.07 4.27 16.49
C PRO A 94 -9.22 2.79 16.83
N SER A 95 -10.36 2.39 17.38
CA SER A 95 -10.66 0.98 17.72
C SER A 95 -10.65 0.08 16.48
N LEU A 96 -11.20 0.56 15.38
CA LEU A 96 -11.23 -0.19 14.13
C LEU A 96 -9.84 -0.27 13.47
N ALA A 97 -9.02 0.78 13.59
CA ALA A 97 -7.64 0.74 13.12
C ALA A 97 -6.82 -0.35 13.84
N VAL A 98 -7.00 -0.49 15.14
CA VAL A 98 -6.38 -1.57 15.93
C VAL A 98 -6.84 -2.95 15.46
N VAL A 99 -8.12 -3.14 15.19
CA VAL A 99 -8.66 -4.39 14.63
C VAL A 99 -8.00 -4.67 13.27
N TYR A 100 -7.88 -3.67 12.39
CA TYR A 100 -7.26 -3.84 11.07
C TYR A 100 -5.80 -4.26 11.19
N TRP A 101 -4.99 -3.53 11.96
CA TRP A 101 -3.58 -3.89 12.19
C TRP A 101 -3.43 -5.31 12.71
N SER A 102 -4.21 -5.69 13.73
CA SER A 102 -4.17 -7.04 14.31
C SER A 102 -4.49 -8.11 13.26
N MET A 103 -5.54 -7.91 12.47
CA MET A 103 -5.97 -8.87 11.45
C MET A 103 -5.04 -8.93 10.24
N GLN A 104 -4.42 -7.79 9.86
CA GLN A 104 -3.42 -7.73 8.81
C GLN A 104 -2.17 -8.52 9.19
N PHE A 105 -1.62 -8.31 10.39
CA PHE A 105 -0.47 -9.09 10.88
C PHE A 105 -0.79 -10.57 11.07
N ALA A 106 -1.98 -10.89 11.58
CA ALA A 106 -2.43 -12.28 11.73
C ALA A 106 -2.58 -12.99 10.37
N GLY A 107 -3.18 -12.33 9.38
CA GLY A 107 -3.33 -12.85 8.02
C GLY A 107 -1.97 -13.10 7.34
N ALA A 108 -1.04 -12.16 7.51
CA ALA A 108 0.33 -12.30 7.00
C ALA A 108 1.06 -13.49 7.63
N ALA A 109 1.00 -13.63 8.96
CA ALA A 109 1.63 -14.74 9.67
C ALA A 109 1.01 -16.10 9.28
N ALA A 110 -0.32 -16.17 9.15
CA ALA A 110 -1.01 -17.40 8.75
C ALA A 110 -0.62 -17.83 7.32
N ALA A 111 -0.56 -16.89 6.38
CA ALA A 111 -0.13 -17.17 5.02
C ALA A 111 1.33 -17.64 4.97
N ALA A 112 2.23 -16.96 5.68
CA ALA A 112 3.63 -17.36 5.76
C ALA A 112 3.83 -18.73 6.43
N ALA A 113 3.02 -19.08 7.45
CA ALA A 113 3.02 -20.41 8.06
C ALA A 113 2.63 -21.50 7.03
N LEU A 114 1.62 -21.22 6.22
CA LEU A 114 1.19 -22.15 5.18
C LEU A 114 2.26 -22.30 4.07
N LEU A 115 2.89 -21.21 3.64
CA LEU A 115 4.02 -21.27 2.71
C LEU A 115 5.19 -22.06 3.30
N ARG A 116 5.49 -21.86 4.59
CA ARG A 116 6.53 -22.65 5.29
C ARG A 116 6.21 -24.15 5.29
N TRP A 117 4.97 -24.53 5.37
CA TRP A 117 4.54 -25.93 5.30
C TRP A 117 4.61 -26.52 3.90
N PHE A 118 4.24 -25.75 2.84
CA PHE A 118 4.19 -26.23 1.47
C PHE A 118 5.55 -26.37 0.79
N TYR A 119 6.51 -25.50 1.14
CA TYR A 119 7.78 -25.46 0.41
C TYR A 119 8.90 -26.21 1.13
N PRO A 120 9.77 -26.94 0.38
CA PRO A 120 10.97 -27.58 0.93
C PRO A 120 11.89 -26.58 1.64
N GLU A 121 12.63 -27.07 2.63
CA GLU A 121 13.53 -26.24 3.43
C GLU A 121 14.57 -25.50 2.57
N ALA A 122 15.14 -26.15 1.56
CA ALA A 122 16.11 -25.53 0.65
C ALA A 122 15.54 -24.29 -0.04
N THR A 123 14.29 -24.38 -0.58
CA THR A 123 13.61 -23.23 -1.20
C THR A 123 13.34 -22.12 -0.19
N ARG A 124 12.89 -22.47 1.02
CA ARG A 124 12.59 -21.49 2.08
C ARG A 124 13.84 -20.75 2.54
N ARG A 125 14.97 -21.44 2.68
CA ARG A 125 16.26 -20.83 3.07
C ARG A 125 16.78 -19.92 1.96
N LEU A 126 16.71 -20.35 0.69
CA LEU A 126 17.18 -19.57 -0.47
C LEU A 126 16.42 -18.24 -0.60
N THR A 127 15.13 -18.21 -0.29
CA THR A 127 14.25 -17.06 -0.48
C THR A 127 13.91 -16.31 0.81
N ASN A 128 14.45 -16.73 1.97
CA ASN A 128 14.00 -16.25 3.27
C ASN A 128 12.47 -16.25 3.40
N LEU A 129 11.82 -17.27 2.83
CA LEU A 129 10.35 -17.39 2.77
C LEU A 129 9.65 -16.21 2.05
N GLY A 130 10.35 -15.52 1.17
CA GLY A 130 9.86 -14.32 0.49
C GLY A 130 9.93 -13.04 1.32
N ALA A 131 10.66 -13.04 2.44
CA ALA A 131 10.96 -11.83 3.19
C ALA A 131 11.73 -10.82 2.32
N PRO A 132 11.44 -9.52 2.44
CA PRO A 132 12.19 -8.51 1.73
C PRO A 132 13.62 -8.42 2.28
N GLY A 133 14.53 -7.87 1.48
CA GLY A 133 15.94 -7.73 1.83
C GLY A 133 16.63 -6.64 1.01
N LEU A 134 17.62 -5.99 1.59
CA LEU A 134 18.45 -5.03 0.87
C LEU A 134 19.41 -5.76 -0.05
N SER A 135 19.47 -5.37 -1.31
CA SER A 135 20.45 -5.88 -2.27
C SER A 135 21.84 -5.34 -2.00
N SER A 136 22.87 -6.06 -2.47
CA SER A 136 24.25 -5.62 -2.40
C SER A 136 24.39 -4.20 -3.00
N GLY A 137 25.06 -3.30 -2.28
CA GLY A 137 25.27 -1.91 -2.68
C GLY A 137 24.15 -0.96 -2.30
N ILE A 138 23.03 -1.43 -1.77
CA ILE A 138 21.97 -0.57 -1.23
C ILE A 138 22.18 -0.38 0.27
N THR A 139 22.39 0.86 0.67
CA THR A 139 22.49 1.21 2.08
C THR A 139 21.11 1.19 2.75
N VAL A 140 21.09 1.01 4.06
CA VAL A 140 19.85 0.98 4.87
C VAL A 140 19.02 2.24 4.68
N TRP A 141 19.66 3.43 4.62
CA TRP A 141 18.96 4.70 4.39
C TRP A 141 18.38 4.81 2.98
N GLN A 142 19.08 4.31 1.96
CA GLN A 142 18.52 4.20 0.61
C GLN A 142 17.32 3.27 0.61
N GLY A 143 17.39 2.15 1.33
CA GLY A 143 16.25 1.24 1.51
C GLY A 143 15.03 1.93 2.12
N VAL A 144 15.22 2.69 3.20
CA VAL A 144 14.13 3.47 3.83
C VAL A 144 13.50 4.46 2.84
N VAL A 145 14.33 5.19 2.09
CA VAL A 145 13.82 6.19 1.12
C VAL A 145 13.08 5.50 -0.03
N ILE A 146 13.59 4.38 -0.56
CA ILE A 146 12.92 3.61 -1.62
C ILE A 146 11.54 3.15 -1.12
N GLU A 147 11.47 2.46 0.02
CA GLU A 147 10.20 1.98 0.59
C GLU A 147 9.23 3.13 0.90
N MET A 148 9.75 4.26 1.38
CA MET A 148 8.95 5.47 1.63
C MET A 148 8.33 6.00 0.34
N VAL A 149 9.11 6.15 -0.74
CA VAL A 149 8.61 6.68 -2.02
C VAL A 149 7.61 5.73 -2.67
N LEU A 150 7.89 4.43 -2.65
CA LEU A 150 6.99 3.43 -3.22
C LEU A 150 5.66 3.38 -2.46
N THR A 151 5.71 3.44 -1.12
CA THR A 151 4.49 3.46 -0.30
C THR A 151 3.75 4.79 -0.42
N PHE A 152 4.46 5.89 -0.61
CA PHE A 152 3.84 7.18 -0.93
C PHE A 152 2.96 7.06 -2.17
N PHE A 153 3.47 6.53 -3.28
CA PHE A 153 2.66 6.34 -4.50
C PHE A 153 1.48 5.42 -4.27
N LEU A 154 1.66 4.33 -3.52
CA LEU A 154 0.58 3.41 -3.20
C LEU A 154 -0.56 4.12 -2.47
N VAL A 155 -0.25 4.82 -1.38
CA VAL A 155 -1.27 5.49 -0.55
C VAL A 155 -1.88 6.68 -1.29
N TRP A 156 -1.10 7.40 -2.10
CA TRP A 156 -1.62 8.45 -2.97
C TRP A 156 -2.70 7.92 -3.93
N VAL A 157 -2.43 6.82 -4.63
CA VAL A 157 -3.39 6.20 -5.56
C VAL A 157 -4.62 5.68 -4.81
N ILE A 158 -4.45 5.12 -3.60
CA ILE A 158 -5.59 4.68 -2.77
C ILE A 158 -6.48 5.86 -2.42
N PHE A 159 -5.90 6.98 -1.99
CA PHE A 159 -6.68 8.17 -1.66
C PHE A 159 -7.39 8.73 -2.89
N ALA A 160 -6.71 8.80 -4.04
CA ALA A 160 -7.26 9.31 -5.29
C ALA A 160 -8.39 8.44 -5.85
N SER A 161 -8.25 7.12 -5.79
CA SER A 161 -9.18 6.20 -6.46
C SER A 161 -10.28 5.66 -5.55
N ALA A 162 -10.02 5.51 -4.26
CA ALA A 162 -10.95 4.89 -3.32
C ALA A 162 -11.52 5.85 -2.27
N ALA A 163 -10.72 6.79 -1.74
CA ALA A 163 -11.12 7.67 -0.66
C ALA A 163 -11.73 9.00 -1.13
N ASP A 164 -11.28 9.53 -2.27
CA ASP A 164 -11.77 10.79 -2.81
C ASP A 164 -13.20 10.64 -3.36
N PRO A 165 -14.18 11.43 -2.85
CA PRO A 165 -15.53 11.45 -3.41
C PRO A 165 -15.58 11.87 -4.89
N GLY A 166 -14.65 12.74 -5.34
CA GLY A 166 -14.49 13.19 -6.71
C GLY A 166 -13.76 12.20 -7.63
N GLY A 167 -13.19 11.13 -7.06
CA GLY A 167 -12.45 10.11 -7.81
C GLY A 167 -13.33 9.43 -8.85
N SER A 168 -12.97 9.58 -10.12
CA SER A 168 -13.79 9.13 -11.27
C SER A 168 -13.76 7.60 -11.47
N PHE A 169 -12.82 6.89 -10.85
CA PHE A 169 -12.54 5.49 -11.15
C PHE A 169 -12.77 4.52 -9.98
N LYS A 170 -13.74 4.83 -9.11
CA LYS A 170 -14.04 3.99 -7.93
C LYS A 170 -14.32 2.52 -8.28
N SER A 171 -15.00 2.27 -9.40
CA SER A 171 -15.31 0.90 -9.86
C SER A 171 -14.09 0.07 -10.23
N ILE A 172 -12.98 0.70 -10.59
CA ILE A 172 -11.71 0.04 -10.92
C ILE A 172 -10.58 0.37 -9.93
N ALA A 173 -10.90 0.93 -8.77
CA ALA A 173 -9.92 1.30 -7.75
C ALA A 173 -9.00 0.13 -7.38
N GLY A 174 -9.56 -1.08 -7.22
CA GLY A 174 -8.77 -2.28 -6.95
C GLY A 174 -7.69 -2.54 -8.00
N LEU A 175 -8.03 -2.36 -9.29
CA LEU A 175 -7.05 -2.53 -10.38
C LEU A 175 -5.95 -1.46 -10.32
N ALA A 176 -6.32 -0.18 -10.13
CA ALA A 176 -5.36 0.91 -10.02
C ALA A 176 -4.38 0.69 -8.86
N ILE A 177 -4.90 0.28 -7.69
CA ILE A 177 -4.11 -0.01 -6.49
C ILE A 177 -3.16 -1.19 -6.74
N GLY A 178 -3.67 -2.29 -7.32
CA GLY A 178 -2.85 -3.46 -7.64
C GLY A 178 -1.77 -3.16 -8.67
N LEU A 179 -2.06 -2.40 -9.72
CA LEU A 179 -1.07 -1.97 -10.71
C LEU A 179 -0.01 -1.05 -10.10
N THR A 180 -0.35 -0.25 -9.10
CA THR A 180 0.64 0.56 -8.37
C THR A 180 1.60 -0.34 -7.59
N ILE A 181 1.12 -1.42 -6.99
CA ILE A 181 2.00 -2.42 -6.35
C ILE A 181 2.88 -3.11 -7.40
N THR A 182 2.32 -3.52 -8.55
CA THR A 182 3.10 -4.07 -9.66
C THR A 182 4.22 -3.12 -10.08
N MET A 183 3.91 -1.83 -10.28
CA MET A 183 4.88 -0.78 -10.60
C MET A 183 5.97 -0.67 -9.52
N GLY A 184 5.57 -0.68 -8.25
CA GLY A 184 6.48 -0.62 -7.11
C GLY A 184 7.44 -1.81 -7.04
N VAL A 185 6.93 -3.03 -7.27
CA VAL A 185 7.76 -4.25 -7.28
C VAL A 185 8.70 -4.29 -8.50
N LEU A 186 8.25 -3.82 -9.65
CA LEU A 186 9.13 -3.71 -10.84
C LEU A 186 10.33 -2.78 -10.60
N MET A 187 10.13 -1.69 -9.88
CA MET A 187 11.20 -0.73 -9.56
C MET A 187 12.03 -1.17 -8.36
N GLY A 188 11.38 -1.46 -7.25
CA GLY A 188 12.05 -1.66 -5.95
C GLY A 188 12.36 -3.11 -5.62
N GLY A 189 11.78 -4.09 -6.33
CA GLY A 189 12.01 -5.51 -6.06
C GLY A 189 13.48 -5.89 -6.03
N PRO A 190 14.27 -5.56 -7.05
CA PRO A 190 15.70 -5.83 -7.09
C PRO A 190 16.54 -5.02 -6.08
N LEU A 191 15.99 -3.99 -5.45
CA LEU A 191 16.71 -3.09 -4.55
C LEU A 191 16.43 -3.40 -3.07
N THR A 192 15.15 -3.52 -2.71
CA THR A 192 14.70 -3.68 -1.31
C THR A 192 13.75 -4.86 -1.11
N GLY A 193 13.37 -5.56 -2.17
CA GLY A 193 12.27 -6.52 -2.13
C GLY A 193 10.89 -5.86 -2.22
N ALA A 194 10.81 -4.53 -2.31
CA ALA A 194 9.61 -3.72 -2.50
C ALA A 194 8.43 -4.18 -1.61
N ALA A 195 8.56 -4.00 -0.31
CA ALA A 195 7.51 -4.44 0.60
C ALA A 195 6.27 -3.53 0.56
N LEU A 196 6.44 -2.21 0.59
CA LEU A 196 5.38 -1.19 0.61
C LEU A 196 4.35 -1.38 1.75
N ASN A 197 4.55 -2.39 2.58
CA ASN A 197 3.54 -2.90 3.50
C ASN A 197 4.21 -3.60 4.69
N PRO A 198 4.10 -3.06 5.91
CA PRO A 198 4.67 -3.68 7.10
C PRO A 198 4.18 -5.12 7.36
N ALA A 199 2.92 -5.44 7.07
CA ALA A 199 2.41 -6.79 7.24
C ALA A 199 2.97 -7.75 6.18
N ARG A 200 3.25 -7.24 4.94
CA ARG A 200 3.88 -8.04 3.87
C ARG A 200 5.33 -8.40 4.23
N ALA A 201 6.02 -7.55 4.92
CA ALA A 201 7.35 -7.88 5.44
C ALA A 201 7.27 -8.84 6.63
N PHE A 202 6.43 -8.53 7.62
CA PHE A 202 6.31 -9.21 8.89
C PHE A 202 6.06 -10.72 8.78
N GLY A 203 5.08 -11.15 7.98
CA GLY A 203 4.71 -12.57 7.91
C GLY A 203 5.90 -13.47 7.53
N PRO A 204 6.56 -13.24 6.39
CA PRO A 204 7.75 -13.95 5.99
C PRO A 204 8.93 -13.78 6.97
N GLU A 205 9.21 -12.58 7.48
CA GLU A 205 10.27 -12.32 8.47
C GLU A 205 10.09 -13.17 9.74
N LEU A 206 8.87 -13.20 10.28
CA LEU A 206 8.52 -13.94 11.48
C LEU A 206 8.78 -15.45 11.30
N LEU A 207 8.29 -16.02 10.19
CA LEU A 207 8.34 -17.47 9.96
C LEU A 207 9.69 -17.96 9.39
N SER A 208 10.46 -17.10 8.72
CA SER A 208 11.84 -17.40 8.31
C SER A 208 12.86 -17.07 9.40
N ARG A 209 12.48 -16.27 10.40
CA ARG A 209 13.38 -15.66 11.41
C ARG A 209 14.43 -14.75 10.80
N HIS A 210 14.14 -14.14 9.66
CA HIS A 210 15.03 -13.22 8.97
C HIS A 210 14.65 -11.79 9.32
N TRP A 211 15.41 -11.16 10.24
CA TRP A 211 15.13 -9.83 10.79
C TRP A 211 16.24 -8.81 10.47
N THR A 212 17.14 -9.15 9.55
CA THR A 212 18.23 -8.25 9.15
C THR A 212 17.63 -6.98 8.54
N ASP A 213 17.99 -5.84 9.10
CA ASP A 213 17.52 -4.52 8.69
C ASP A 213 15.98 -4.37 8.65
N ALA A 214 15.25 -5.24 9.34
CA ALA A 214 13.79 -5.34 9.27
C ALA A 214 13.07 -3.99 9.45
N TRP A 215 13.58 -3.10 10.29
CA TRP A 215 12.99 -1.79 10.55
C TRP A 215 12.81 -0.92 9.28
N VAL A 216 13.58 -1.17 8.20
CA VAL A 216 13.44 -0.49 6.91
C VAL A 216 12.02 -0.62 6.36
N TRP A 217 11.46 -1.83 6.42
CA TRP A 217 10.13 -2.16 5.87
C TRP A 217 8.97 -1.80 6.79
N TYR A 218 9.26 -1.20 7.92
CA TYR A 218 8.27 -0.57 8.81
C TYR A 218 8.37 0.95 8.71
N VAL A 219 9.56 1.50 8.93
CA VAL A 219 9.76 2.96 8.95
C VAL A 219 9.51 3.57 7.57
N GLY A 220 10.09 3.02 6.50
CA GLY A 220 9.88 3.52 5.14
C GLY A 220 8.40 3.56 4.75
N PRO A 221 7.68 2.44 4.81
CA PRO A 221 6.25 2.41 4.49
C PRO A 221 5.38 3.31 5.38
N PHE A 222 5.61 3.33 6.70
CA PHE A 222 4.83 4.22 7.57
C PHE A 222 5.04 5.70 7.25
N LEU A 223 6.28 6.12 6.98
CA LEU A 223 6.58 7.49 6.58
C LEU A 223 5.94 7.83 5.23
N GLY A 224 6.11 6.97 4.23
CA GLY A 224 5.54 7.16 2.89
C GLY A 224 4.02 7.23 2.91
N GLY A 225 3.37 6.31 3.63
CA GLY A 225 1.93 6.29 3.79
C GLY A 225 1.38 7.52 4.51
N ALA A 226 2.03 7.95 5.58
CA ALA A 226 1.65 9.16 6.32
C ALA A 226 1.80 10.42 5.46
N LEU A 227 2.93 10.58 4.78
CA LEU A 227 3.17 11.73 3.91
C LEU A 227 2.16 11.80 2.77
N ALA A 228 1.88 10.70 2.09
CA ALA A 228 0.91 10.66 1.00
C ALA A 228 -0.51 10.99 1.47
N ALA A 229 -0.95 10.36 2.57
CA ALA A 229 -2.28 10.59 3.11
C ALA A 229 -2.48 12.06 3.55
N LEU A 230 -1.52 12.64 4.26
CA LEU A 230 -1.58 14.03 4.67
C LEU A 230 -1.51 14.99 3.49
N ALA A 231 -0.63 14.73 2.52
CA ALA A 231 -0.51 15.58 1.33
C ALA A 231 -1.80 15.54 0.50
N TYR A 232 -2.36 14.35 0.24
CA TYR A 232 -3.60 14.21 -0.52
C TYR A 232 -4.79 14.85 0.20
N GLU A 233 -4.91 14.60 1.51
CA GLU A 233 -5.95 15.20 2.36
C GLU A 233 -5.90 16.74 2.32
N TYR A 234 -4.69 17.30 2.46
CA TYR A 234 -4.51 18.75 2.50
C TYR A 234 -4.74 19.41 1.13
N LEU A 235 -4.25 18.78 0.05
CA LEU A 235 -4.28 19.39 -1.29
C LEU A 235 -5.65 19.26 -1.97
N TYR A 236 -6.37 18.13 -1.76
CA TYR A 236 -7.53 17.81 -2.58
C TYR A 236 -8.82 17.54 -1.79
N LEU A 237 -8.74 17.06 -0.54
CA LEU A 237 -9.93 16.62 0.17
C LEU A 237 -10.45 17.64 1.18
N ARG A 238 -9.64 18.61 1.60
CA ARG A 238 -10.11 19.69 2.46
C ARG A 238 -10.91 20.69 1.64
N PRO A 239 -12.09 21.12 2.13
CA PRO A 239 -12.83 22.18 1.47
C PRO A 239 -11.96 23.44 1.36
N PRO A 240 -12.03 24.19 0.25
CA PRO A 240 -11.38 25.50 0.14
C PRO A 240 -11.76 26.36 1.34
N ARG A 241 -10.80 27.10 1.90
CA ARG A 241 -11.14 28.11 2.91
C ARG A 241 -12.14 29.08 2.29
N PRO A 242 -13.24 29.43 2.97
CA PRO A 242 -14.13 30.47 2.48
C PRO A 242 -13.30 31.72 2.21
N VAL A 243 -13.33 32.21 0.99
CA VAL A 243 -12.78 33.53 0.69
C VAL A 243 -13.63 34.50 1.51
N PRO A 244 -13.06 35.37 2.36
CA PRO A 244 -13.83 36.38 3.02
C PRO A 244 -14.56 37.19 1.93
N VAL A 245 -15.88 37.07 1.91
CA VAL A 245 -16.70 37.96 1.07
C VAL A 245 -16.57 39.32 1.74
N GLY A 246 -15.90 40.24 1.07
CA GLY A 246 -15.85 41.61 1.49
C GLY A 246 -17.28 42.11 1.78
N PRO A 247 -17.45 43.10 2.69
CA PRO A 247 -18.76 43.68 2.91
C PRO A 247 -19.38 44.01 1.54
N PRO A 248 -20.68 43.75 1.33
CA PRO A 248 -21.32 44.08 0.08
C PRO A 248 -20.97 45.54 -0.23
N GLU A 249 -20.42 45.77 -1.42
CA GLU A 249 -20.25 47.14 -1.88
C GLU A 249 -21.61 47.77 -1.76
N THR A 250 -21.80 48.59 -0.72
CA THR A 250 -22.96 49.46 -0.63
C THR A 250 -22.80 50.42 -1.79
N GLY A 251 -23.49 50.10 -2.88
CA GLY A 251 -23.63 50.99 -4.01
C GLY A 251 -24.34 52.25 -3.56
N VAL A 252 -23.64 53.12 -2.84
CA VAL A 252 -24.03 54.52 -2.74
C VAL A 252 -23.77 55.08 -4.13
N VAL A 253 -24.80 55.01 -4.98
CA VAL A 253 -24.84 55.82 -6.18
C VAL A 253 -24.91 57.25 -5.68
N GLU A 254 -23.75 57.95 -5.63
CA GLU A 254 -23.74 59.37 -5.45
C GLU A 254 -24.53 59.98 -6.61
N PRO A 255 -25.58 60.77 -6.32
CA PRO A 255 -26.31 61.45 -7.38
C PRO A 255 -25.35 62.34 -8.18
N ARG A 256 -25.31 62.20 -9.45
CA ARG A 256 -24.45 63.05 -10.34
C ARG A 256 -24.81 64.53 -10.13
N PRO A 257 -23.82 65.39 -10.06
CA PRO A 257 -24.10 66.82 -10.06
C PRO A 257 -24.77 67.20 -11.39
N GLY A 258 -26.06 67.31 -11.41
CA GLY A 258 -26.87 67.62 -12.60
C GLY A 258 -28.30 67.17 -12.54
N ASP A 259 -28.71 66.26 -11.65
CA ASP A 259 -30.08 65.74 -11.59
C ASP A 259 -31.07 66.61 -10.77
N ALA A 260 -30.63 67.82 -10.37
CA ALA A 260 -31.45 68.79 -9.61
C ALA A 260 -31.74 70.04 -10.42
N ALA A 261 -32.29 69.91 -11.60
CA ALA A 261 -32.83 71.05 -12.31
C ALA A 261 -33.78 70.57 -13.43
N VAL A 262 -35.00 70.13 -13.10
CA VAL A 262 -36.21 70.38 -13.92
C VAL A 262 -37.40 70.17 -13.00
N SER A 263 -37.99 71.18 -12.49
CA SER A 263 -39.39 71.28 -12.04
C SER A 263 -39.97 72.56 -12.56
#